data_a243a2dcc2df93b4cc58bd3b7c32d778
#
_entry.id   a243a2dcc2df93b4cc58bd3b7c32d778
#
_cell.length_a   1.000
_cell.length_b   1.000
_cell.length_c   1.000
_cell.angle_alpha   90.00
_cell.angle_beta   90.00
_cell.angle_gamma   90.00
#
_symmetry.space_group_name_H-M   'P 1'
#
loop_
_entity.id
_entity.type
_entity.pdbx_description
1 polymer ?
#
loop_
_entity_poly.entity_id
_entity_poly.type
_entity_poly.pdbx_seq_one_letter_code
_entity_poly.pdbx_strand_id
1 'polypeptide(L)'
;MDRHLIDIMQLTPEEIMELVNTACDIIDRPAAYAHKCDGKILATLFFEPSTRTRLSFESAMLSLGGQVLGFSAAASSSASKGESVADTIHTVSCYSDIIAMRHPKEGAPLVASMHSLVPVINAGDGGHNHPTQTLTDLLTIHKEKGRFDNLTIGLCGDLKFGRTVHSLVAAMSRYTGIRFVLISPVELKLPRYVKEQYIKNNGIPYTQSTSLEDVMPELDILYMTRVQRERFFNEEDYLRLKDSYILTPEKLRNAKKDLCILHPLPRVNEISVAVDDDPRACYFKQVQYGKYVRMALILKLLGIE
;
A
#
# COMPACT_ATOMS: atom_id res chain seq x y z
N MET A 1 0.03 19.68 -6.17
CA MET A 1 -0.23 18.61 -5.15
C MET A 1 -0.72 19.27 -3.87
N ASP A 2 -1.74 18.68 -3.22
CA ASP A 2 -2.17 19.14 -1.90
C ASP A 2 -1.04 19.00 -0.90
N ARG A 3 -1.09 19.81 0.15
CA ARG A 3 -0.10 19.77 1.25
C ARG A 3 -0.04 18.42 1.99
N HIS A 4 -1.04 17.55 1.82
CA HIS A 4 -1.22 16.29 2.51
C HIS A 4 -1.46 15.15 1.52
N LEU A 5 -1.17 13.90 1.91
CA LEU A 5 -1.56 12.70 1.16
C LEU A 5 -2.46 11.82 2.04
N ILE A 6 -3.76 11.91 1.84
CA ILE A 6 -4.77 11.15 2.59
C ILE A 6 -5.32 9.99 1.76
N ASP A 7 -5.50 10.20 0.46
CA ASP A 7 -6.02 9.21 -0.49
C ASP A 7 -5.15 9.19 -1.74
N ILE A 8 -4.98 8.02 -2.36
CA ILE A 8 -4.22 7.87 -3.62
C ILE A 8 -4.86 8.65 -4.77
N MET A 9 -6.18 8.85 -4.72
CA MET A 9 -6.92 9.60 -5.73
C MET A 9 -6.67 11.11 -5.72
N GLN A 10 -6.00 11.64 -4.69
CA GLN A 10 -5.51 13.03 -4.66
C GLN A 10 -4.32 13.25 -5.61
N LEU A 11 -3.62 12.17 -5.99
CA LEU A 11 -2.51 12.24 -6.95
C LEU A 11 -3.02 11.98 -8.37
N THR A 12 -2.62 12.82 -9.32
CA THR A 12 -2.83 12.51 -10.74
C THR A 12 -1.88 11.40 -11.21
N PRO A 13 -2.15 10.72 -12.35
CA PRO A 13 -1.21 9.77 -12.93
C PRO A 13 0.17 10.37 -13.19
N GLU A 14 0.26 11.63 -13.57
CA GLU A 14 1.51 12.37 -13.79
C GLU A 14 2.27 12.58 -12.49
N GLU A 15 1.60 12.99 -11.41
CA GLU A 15 2.20 13.13 -10.07
C GLU A 15 2.68 11.79 -9.51
N ILE A 16 1.96 10.70 -9.78
CA ILE A 16 2.41 9.34 -9.45
C ILE A 16 3.68 9.00 -10.22
N MET A 17 3.73 9.30 -11.52
CA MET A 17 4.90 9.03 -12.35
C MET A 17 6.11 9.85 -11.89
N GLU A 18 5.93 11.10 -11.48
CA GLU A 18 6.99 11.92 -10.88
C GLU A 18 7.55 11.27 -9.62
N LEU A 19 6.69 10.82 -8.69
CA LEU A 19 7.12 10.10 -7.49
C LEU A 19 7.86 8.80 -7.82
N VAL A 20 7.38 8.05 -8.81
CA VAL A 20 8.03 6.82 -9.28
C VAL A 20 9.40 7.12 -9.89
N ASN A 21 9.51 8.15 -10.72
CA ASN A 21 10.80 8.55 -11.33
C ASN A 21 11.80 9.01 -10.26
N THR A 22 11.35 9.83 -9.30
CA THR A 22 12.19 10.25 -8.16
C THR A 22 12.64 9.04 -7.34
N ALA A 23 11.74 8.09 -7.06
CA ALA A 23 12.08 6.88 -6.34
C ALA A 23 13.09 6.01 -7.10
N CYS A 24 12.97 5.89 -8.43
CA CYS A 24 13.94 5.21 -9.28
C CYS A 24 15.31 5.91 -9.22
N ASP A 25 15.34 7.22 -9.28
CA ASP A 25 16.59 7.98 -9.18
C ASP A 25 17.24 7.81 -7.79
N ILE A 26 16.46 7.78 -6.71
CA ILE A 26 16.96 7.48 -5.36
C ILE A 26 17.58 6.07 -5.30
N ILE A 27 16.97 5.07 -5.96
CA ILE A 27 17.51 3.71 -6.04
C ILE A 27 18.87 3.70 -6.73
N ASP A 28 18.98 4.43 -7.84
CA ASP A 28 20.19 4.43 -8.68
C ASP A 28 21.31 5.31 -8.08
N ARG A 29 20.97 6.38 -7.37
CA ARG A 29 21.92 7.38 -6.82
C ARG A 29 21.65 7.71 -5.35
N PRO A 30 21.63 6.74 -4.43
CA PRO A 30 21.19 6.96 -3.04
C PRO A 30 22.03 8.00 -2.29
N ALA A 31 23.33 8.11 -2.60
CA ALA A 31 24.22 9.08 -1.97
C ALA A 31 23.84 10.54 -2.28
N ALA A 32 23.23 10.82 -3.43
CA ALA A 32 22.78 12.16 -3.80
C ALA A 32 21.60 12.66 -2.93
N TYR A 33 20.95 11.75 -2.23
CA TYR A 33 19.77 12.04 -1.41
C TYR A 33 20.06 11.97 0.10
N ALA A 34 21.24 11.49 0.52
CA ALA A 34 21.56 11.18 1.92
C ALA A 34 21.49 12.38 2.88
N HIS A 35 21.51 13.62 2.37
CA HIS A 35 21.49 14.87 3.14
C HIS A 35 20.34 15.82 2.74
N LYS A 36 19.38 15.36 1.95
CA LYS A 36 18.26 16.20 1.46
C LYS A 36 17.34 16.67 2.58
N CYS A 37 17.22 15.91 3.66
CA CYS A 37 16.37 16.24 4.83
C CYS A 37 17.19 16.56 6.09
N ASP A 38 18.44 17.02 5.97
CA ASP A 38 19.23 17.46 7.12
C ASP A 38 18.45 18.52 7.94
N GLY A 39 18.37 18.31 9.25
CA GLY A 39 17.60 19.17 10.17
C GLY A 39 16.08 19.03 10.12
N LYS A 40 15.53 18.15 9.27
CA LYS A 40 14.09 17.87 9.20
C LYS A 40 13.68 16.72 10.12
N ILE A 41 12.46 16.79 10.66
CA ILE A 41 11.91 15.82 11.60
C ILE A 41 10.61 15.23 11.02
N LEU A 42 10.56 13.90 10.90
CA LEU A 42 9.35 13.15 10.63
C LEU A 42 8.73 12.66 11.94
N ALA A 43 7.46 12.97 12.18
CA ALA A 43 6.69 12.33 13.24
C ALA A 43 5.98 11.08 12.74
N THR A 44 6.19 9.92 13.40
CA THR A 44 5.48 8.67 13.12
C THR A 44 4.46 8.37 14.21
N LEU A 45 3.18 8.67 13.95
CA LEU A 45 2.08 8.55 14.92
C LEU A 45 1.24 7.31 14.63
N PHE A 46 1.60 6.21 15.27
CA PHE A 46 0.95 4.92 15.04
C PHE A 46 0.01 4.59 16.20
N PHE A 47 -1.28 4.97 16.07
CA PHE A 47 -2.33 4.65 17.03
C PHE A 47 -2.76 3.17 16.95
N GLU A 48 -2.43 2.50 15.87
CA GLU A 48 -2.58 1.08 15.62
C GLU A 48 -1.21 0.47 15.27
N PRO A 49 -0.82 -0.67 15.84
CA PRO A 49 0.48 -1.27 15.57
C PRO A 49 0.71 -1.59 14.09
N SER A 50 1.86 -1.22 13.57
CA SER A 50 2.31 -1.57 12.22
C SER A 50 3.82 -1.52 12.12
N THR A 51 4.47 -2.66 12.28
CA THR A 51 5.95 -2.75 12.26
C THR A 51 6.52 -2.31 10.92
N ARG A 52 6.07 -2.89 9.81
CA ARG A 52 6.64 -2.62 8.47
C ARG A 52 6.46 -1.18 8.03
N THR A 53 5.23 -0.64 8.13
CA THR A 53 4.95 0.72 7.65
C THR A 53 5.72 1.75 8.45
N ARG A 54 5.77 1.60 9.78
CA ARG A 54 6.51 2.49 10.66
C ARG A 54 8.00 2.47 10.33
N LEU A 55 8.62 1.29 10.38
CA LEU A 55 10.06 1.13 10.09
C LEU A 55 10.42 1.62 8.68
N SER A 56 9.53 1.44 7.70
CA SER A 56 9.76 1.95 6.34
C SER A 56 9.78 3.48 6.27
N PHE A 57 8.86 4.17 6.97
CA PHE A 57 8.88 5.63 7.05
C PHE A 57 10.09 6.15 7.80
N GLU A 58 10.40 5.56 8.94
CA GLU A 58 11.57 5.93 9.74
C GLU A 58 12.87 5.72 8.96
N SER A 59 13.02 4.55 8.33
CA SER A 59 14.17 4.26 7.46
C SER A 59 14.25 5.21 6.27
N ALA A 60 13.11 5.60 5.67
CA ALA A 60 13.07 6.57 4.58
C ALA A 60 13.62 7.93 5.02
N MET A 61 13.13 8.47 6.13
CA MET A 61 13.57 9.77 6.65
C MET A 61 15.04 9.76 7.07
N LEU A 62 15.48 8.73 7.79
CA LEU A 62 16.88 8.55 8.19
C LEU A 62 17.81 8.45 6.99
N SER A 63 17.37 7.78 5.91
CA SER A 63 18.17 7.68 4.67
C SER A 63 18.27 8.99 3.89
N LEU A 64 17.40 9.95 4.18
CA LEU A 64 17.45 11.31 3.64
C LEU A 64 18.25 12.28 4.54
N GLY A 65 18.83 11.81 5.65
CA GLY A 65 19.58 12.64 6.61
C GLY A 65 18.70 13.29 7.69
N GLY A 66 17.40 13.05 7.67
CA GLY A 66 16.48 13.60 8.66
C GLY A 66 16.43 12.81 9.97
N GLN A 67 15.58 13.25 10.88
CA GLN A 67 15.36 12.66 12.18
C GLN A 67 13.94 12.17 12.33
N VAL A 68 13.69 11.31 13.32
CA VAL A 68 12.37 10.74 13.58
C VAL A 68 11.98 10.84 15.04
N LEU A 69 10.70 11.09 15.29
CA LEU A 69 10.07 11.00 16.61
C LEU A 69 8.70 10.33 16.47
N GLY A 70 8.10 9.91 17.57
CA GLY A 70 6.74 9.37 17.50
C GLY A 70 6.46 8.26 18.51
N PHE A 71 5.33 7.58 18.31
CA PHE A 71 4.90 6.46 19.14
C PHE A 71 4.33 5.31 18.27
N SER A 72 4.27 4.09 18.85
CA SER A 72 3.90 2.86 18.14
C SER A 72 2.53 2.30 18.53
N ALA A 73 1.87 2.88 19.54
CA ALA A 73 0.55 2.48 19.99
C ALA A 73 -0.14 3.65 20.72
N ALA A 74 -1.48 3.72 20.63
CA ALA A 74 -2.27 4.72 21.35
C ALA A 74 -2.02 4.69 22.86
N ALA A 75 -1.81 3.51 23.44
CA ALA A 75 -1.53 3.30 24.86
C ALA A 75 -0.25 4.00 25.36
N SER A 76 0.72 4.27 24.46
CA SER A 76 1.96 4.98 24.77
C SER A 76 1.89 6.49 24.48
N SER A 77 0.71 7.02 24.22
CA SER A 77 0.48 8.43 23.91
C SER A 77 -0.61 9.06 24.78
N SER A 78 -0.76 10.37 24.70
CA SER A 78 -1.83 11.13 25.41
C SER A 78 -3.24 10.73 24.97
N ALA A 79 -3.40 10.05 23.84
CA ALA A 79 -4.68 9.48 23.40
C ALA A 79 -5.27 8.52 24.44
N SER A 80 -4.41 7.82 25.22
CA SER A 80 -4.85 6.96 26.34
C SER A 80 -5.53 7.73 27.47
N LYS A 81 -5.32 9.05 27.56
CA LYS A 81 -5.93 9.97 28.51
C LYS A 81 -7.17 10.68 27.95
N GLY A 82 -7.57 10.38 26.70
CA GLY A 82 -8.71 10.97 26.02
C GLY A 82 -8.39 12.20 25.15
N GLU A 83 -7.10 12.48 24.87
CA GLU A 83 -6.72 13.55 23.95
C GLU A 83 -7.29 13.29 22.56
N SER A 84 -7.84 14.33 21.93
CA SER A 84 -8.40 14.23 20.57
C SER A 84 -7.30 14.10 19.51
N VAL A 85 -7.66 13.53 18.34
CA VAL A 85 -6.76 13.50 17.18
C VAL A 85 -6.33 14.92 16.79
N ALA A 86 -7.25 15.87 16.83
CA ALA A 86 -6.98 17.27 16.48
C ALA A 86 -5.90 17.89 17.40
N ASP A 87 -6.03 17.73 18.72
CA ASP A 87 -5.08 18.28 19.70
C ASP A 87 -3.72 17.59 19.59
N THR A 88 -3.70 16.25 19.45
CA THR A 88 -2.45 15.49 19.26
C THR A 88 -1.72 16.00 18.02
N ILE A 89 -2.43 16.15 16.89
CA ILE A 89 -1.82 16.59 15.63
C ILE A 89 -1.33 18.04 15.71
N HIS A 90 -2.12 18.94 16.29
CA HIS A 90 -1.70 20.33 16.46
C HIS A 90 -0.42 20.41 17.31
N THR A 91 -0.39 19.69 18.44
CA THR A 91 0.78 19.61 19.32
C THR A 91 2.01 19.06 18.59
N VAL A 92 1.87 17.92 17.90
CA VAL A 92 3.00 17.28 17.19
C VAL A 92 3.49 18.13 16.02
N SER A 93 2.60 18.89 15.38
CA SER A 93 2.99 19.85 14.34
C SER A 93 3.97 20.92 14.81
N CYS A 94 4.00 21.19 16.11
CA CYS A 94 4.99 22.12 16.71
C CYS A 94 6.40 21.51 16.84
N TYR A 95 6.53 20.19 16.70
CA TYR A 95 7.77 19.45 16.95
C TYR A 95 8.33 18.77 15.68
N SER A 96 7.61 18.81 14.57
CA SER A 96 7.98 18.09 13.35
C SER A 96 7.71 18.89 12.09
N ASP A 97 8.36 18.53 11.00
CA ASP A 97 8.19 19.15 9.68
C ASP A 97 7.16 18.38 8.83
N ILE A 98 6.94 17.10 9.12
CA ILE A 98 6.02 16.21 8.41
C ILE A 98 5.53 15.09 9.33
N ILE A 99 4.30 14.63 9.15
CA ILE A 99 3.67 13.60 9.98
C ILE A 99 3.22 12.42 9.11
N ALA A 100 3.61 11.19 9.49
CA ALA A 100 3.04 9.95 8.99
C ALA A 100 2.13 9.36 10.08
N MET A 101 0.83 9.27 9.80
CA MET A 101 -0.17 8.85 10.77
C MET A 101 -0.86 7.55 10.35
N ARG A 102 -0.93 6.58 11.27
CA ARG A 102 -1.76 5.38 11.15
C ARG A 102 -2.79 5.32 12.27
N HIS A 103 -4.06 5.08 11.93
CA HIS A 103 -5.15 5.10 12.91
C HIS A 103 -6.16 3.97 12.67
N PRO A 104 -6.76 3.34 13.71
CA PRO A 104 -7.79 2.30 13.53
C PRO A 104 -9.12 2.84 13.01
N LYS A 105 -9.43 4.14 13.22
CA LYS A 105 -10.67 4.76 12.75
C LYS A 105 -10.48 5.35 11.35
N GLU A 106 -11.39 5.02 10.45
CA GLU A 106 -11.47 5.59 9.11
C GLU A 106 -11.67 7.10 9.17
N GLY A 107 -11.02 7.84 8.28
CA GLY A 107 -11.09 9.29 8.21
C GLY A 107 -10.27 10.05 9.27
N ALA A 108 -9.64 9.38 10.24
CA ALA A 108 -8.81 10.08 11.23
C ALA A 108 -7.64 10.87 10.61
N PRO A 109 -6.91 10.37 9.58
CA PRO A 109 -5.91 11.17 8.87
C PRO A 109 -6.48 12.39 8.14
N LEU A 110 -7.73 12.33 7.68
CA LEU A 110 -8.40 13.49 7.09
C LEU A 110 -8.64 14.57 8.15
N VAL A 111 -9.16 14.19 9.32
CA VAL A 111 -9.30 15.11 10.45
C VAL A 111 -7.91 15.69 10.85
N ALA A 112 -6.89 14.84 10.90
CA ALA A 112 -5.52 15.27 11.17
C ALA A 112 -5.03 16.34 10.19
N SER A 113 -5.29 16.16 8.89
CA SER A 113 -4.88 17.12 7.86
C SER A 113 -5.55 18.49 8.00
N MET A 114 -6.77 18.54 8.53
CA MET A 114 -7.50 19.80 8.77
C MET A 114 -6.93 20.61 9.95
N HIS A 115 -6.22 19.98 10.88
CA HIS A 115 -5.69 20.59 12.10
C HIS A 115 -4.16 20.65 12.13
N SER A 116 -3.48 20.13 11.12
CA SER A 116 -2.03 20.10 11.05
C SER A 116 -1.43 21.38 10.47
N LEU A 117 -0.35 21.85 11.08
CA LEU A 117 0.47 22.93 10.55
C LEU A 117 1.50 22.46 9.50
N VAL A 118 1.74 21.15 9.43
CA VAL A 118 2.72 20.49 8.56
C VAL A 118 2.06 19.42 7.70
N PRO A 119 2.70 18.93 6.63
CA PRO A 119 2.15 17.86 5.80
C PRO A 119 1.81 16.60 6.60
N VAL A 120 0.65 15.99 6.29
CA VAL A 120 0.20 14.72 6.86
C VAL A 120 0.13 13.66 5.78
N ILE A 121 0.69 12.48 6.09
CA ILE A 121 0.63 11.28 5.25
C ILE A 121 -0.24 10.24 5.95
N ASN A 122 -1.28 9.77 5.26
CA ASN A 122 -2.05 8.61 5.69
C ASN A 122 -1.22 7.33 5.53
N ALA A 123 -0.77 6.76 6.64
CA ALA A 123 -0.04 5.49 6.71
C ALA A 123 -0.98 4.27 6.95
N GLY A 124 -2.28 4.46 6.74
CA GLY A 124 -3.36 3.49 6.87
C GLY A 124 -4.41 3.89 7.90
N ASP A 125 -5.68 3.91 7.50
CA ASP A 125 -6.82 4.24 8.34
C ASP A 125 -7.89 3.13 8.32
N GLY A 126 -7.95 2.34 9.36
CA GLY A 126 -8.93 1.28 9.52
C GLY A 126 -8.98 0.32 8.32
N GLY A 127 -10.17 0.13 7.76
CA GLY A 127 -10.42 -0.66 6.54
C GLY A 127 -10.42 0.16 5.26
N HIS A 128 -10.24 1.47 5.32
CA HIS A 128 -10.54 2.41 4.26
C HIS A 128 -9.36 2.57 3.26
N ASN A 129 -8.29 3.30 3.61
CA ASN A 129 -7.24 3.66 2.68
C ASN A 129 -5.82 3.33 3.20
N HIS A 130 -4.91 3.06 2.24
CA HIS A 130 -3.48 2.98 2.51
C HIS A 130 -2.67 3.52 1.30
N PRO A 131 -2.70 4.83 1.02
CA PRO A 131 -2.15 5.41 -0.21
C PRO A 131 -0.68 5.09 -0.41
N THR A 132 0.11 5.02 0.65
CA THR A 132 1.54 4.73 0.53
C THR A 132 1.83 3.24 0.25
N GLN A 133 0.90 2.32 0.55
CA GLN A 133 1.01 0.95 0.06
C GLN A 133 0.74 0.90 -1.44
N THR A 134 -0.27 1.63 -1.91
CA THR A 134 -0.55 1.73 -3.34
C THR A 134 0.63 2.31 -4.11
N LEU A 135 1.29 3.37 -3.61
CA LEU A 135 2.52 3.89 -4.22
C LEU A 135 3.66 2.85 -4.23
N THR A 136 3.76 2.04 -3.17
CA THR A 136 4.71 0.91 -3.12
C THR A 136 4.43 -0.12 -4.20
N ASP A 137 3.16 -0.47 -4.38
CA ASP A 137 2.71 -1.43 -5.39
C ASP A 137 2.98 -0.88 -6.80
N LEU A 138 2.67 0.39 -7.04
CA LEU A 138 2.91 1.06 -8.32
C LEU A 138 4.41 1.14 -8.67
N LEU A 139 5.27 1.54 -7.71
CA LEU A 139 6.72 1.52 -7.97
C LEU A 139 7.21 0.12 -8.30
N THR A 140 6.70 -0.91 -7.62
CA THR A 140 7.07 -2.30 -7.91
C THR A 140 6.61 -2.72 -9.31
N ILE A 141 5.37 -2.42 -9.67
CA ILE A 141 4.84 -2.67 -11.01
C ILE A 141 5.71 -1.98 -12.07
N HIS A 142 6.06 -0.72 -11.86
CA HIS A 142 6.90 0.03 -12.80
C HIS A 142 8.31 -0.58 -12.92
N LYS A 143 8.94 -0.95 -11.83
CA LYS A 143 10.29 -1.57 -11.86
C LYS A 143 10.31 -2.93 -12.52
N GLU A 144 9.26 -3.74 -12.33
CA GLU A 144 9.21 -5.11 -12.86
C GLU A 144 8.57 -5.19 -14.28
N LYS A 145 7.72 -4.23 -14.67
CA LYS A 145 7.01 -4.22 -15.97
C LYS A 145 7.40 -3.06 -16.90
N GLY A 146 8.03 -2.02 -16.38
CA GLY A 146 8.40 -0.82 -17.15
C GLY A 146 7.22 0.04 -17.62
N ARG A 147 5.99 -0.30 -17.23
CA ARG A 147 4.76 0.37 -17.67
C ARG A 147 3.62 0.18 -16.68
N PHE A 148 2.58 1.00 -16.82
CA PHE A 148 1.30 0.83 -16.11
C PHE A 148 0.15 0.40 -17.01
N ASP A 149 0.28 0.55 -18.32
CA ASP A 149 -0.73 0.22 -19.34
C ASP A 149 -0.59 -1.21 -19.87
N ASN A 150 -1.70 -1.69 -20.46
CA ASN A 150 -1.77 -3.02 -21.09
C ASN A 150 -1.33 -4.15 -20.17
N LEU A 151 -1.91 -4.17 -18.96
CA LEU A 151 -1.62 -5.17 -17.93
C LEU A 151 -2.88 -5.93 -17.52
N THR A 152 -2.76 -7.25 -17.43
CA THR A 152 -3.76 -8.13 -16.81
C THR A 152 -3.38 -8.36 -15.34
N ILE A 153 -4.21 -7.86 -14.43
CA ILE A 153 -3.95 -7.86 -13.00
C ILE A 153 -4.88 -8.84 -12.29
N GLY A 154 -4.32 -9.94 -11.80
CA GLY A 154 -5.00 -10.89 -10.93
C GLY A 154 -4.96 -10.42 -9.47
N LEU A 155 -6.13 -10.29 -8.87
CA LEU A 155 -6.29 -9.97 -7.45
C LEU A 155 -6.83 -11.22 -6.76
N CYS A 156 -6.06 -11.83 -5.84
CA CYS A 156 -6.38 -13.13 -5.29
C CYS A 156 -6.44 -13.13 -3.76
N GLY A 157 -7.53 -13.66 -3.20
CA GLY A 157 -7.73 -13.86 -1.78
C GLY A 157 -8.92 -13.07 -1.22
N ASP A 158 -8.70 -12.28 -0.18
CA ASP A 158 -9.73 -11.44 0.44
C ASP A 158 -9.87 -10.11 -0.30
N LEU A 159 -10.77 -10.08 -1.27
CA LEU A 159 -11.06 -8.87 -2.03
C LEU A 159 -12.14 -8.00 -1.35
N LYS A 160 -12.84 -8.56 -0.36
CA LYS A 160 -13.95 -7.87 0.33
C LYS A 160 -13.43 -6.85 1.35
N PHE A 161 -12.47 -7.25 2.18
CA PHE A 161 -11.92 -6.43 3.26
C PHE A 161 -10.51 -5.89 2.94
N GLY A 162 -9.97 -6.25 1.78
CA GLY A 162 -8.63 -5.90 1.35
C GLY A 162 -8.51 -4.44 0.89
N ARG A 163 -8.35 -3.47 1.83
CA ARG A 163 -8.18 -2.04 1.48
C ARG A 163 -7.06 -1.79 0.46
N THR A 164 -5.98 -2.57 0.50
CA THR A 164 -4.87 -2.45 -0.46
C THR A 164 -5.31 -2.85 -1.87
N VAL A 165 -6.19 -3.85 -1.97
CA VAL A 165 -6.83 -4.23 -3.25
C VAL A 165 -7.69 -3.11 -3.78
N HIS A 166 -8.55 -2.52 -2.92
CA HIS A 166 -9.45 -1.43 -3.33
C HIS A 166 -8.67 -0.22 -3.83
N SER A 167 -7.64 0.19 -3.11
CA SER A 167 -6.78 1.32 -3.50
C SER A 167 -5.96 1.03 -4.77
N LEU A 168 -5.49 -0.21 -4.96
CA LEU A 168 -4.79 -0.61 -6.19
C LEU A 168 -5.73 -0.62 -7.39
N VAL A 169 -6.96 -1.13 -7.24
CA VAL A 169 -8.00 -1.07 -8.28
C VAL A 169 -8.27 0.37 -8.68
N ALA A 170 -8.49 1.26 -7.70
CA ALA A 170 -8.72 2.69 -7.93
C ALA A 170 -7.55 3.36 -8.67
N ALA A 171 -6.31 3.06 -8.29
CA ALA A 171 -5.12 3.60 -8.92
C ALA A 171 -4.95 3.10 -10.36
N MET A 172 -5.04 1.78 -10.57
CA MET A 172 -4.80 1.16 -11.87
C MET A 172 -5.93 1.39 -12.88
N SER A 173 -7.15 1.67 -12.39
CA SER A 173 -8.28 2.00 -13.27
C SER A 173 -8.11 3.29 -14.09
N ARG A 174 -7.09 4.08 -13.80
CA ARG A 174 -6.77 5.33 -14.51
C ARG A 174 -5.82 5.14 -15.70
N TYR A 175 -5.29 3.91 -15.88
CA TYR A 175 -4.37 3.59 -16.98
C TYR A 175 -5.10 2.82 -18.08
N THR A 176 -4.59 2.92 -19.31
CA THR A 176 -5.21 2.32 -20.50
C THR A 176 -4.88 0.83 -20.62
N GLY A 177 -5.78 0.05 -21.23
CA GLY A 177 -5.53 -1.37 -21.51
C GLY A 177 -5.43 -2.25 -20.26
N ILE A 178 -5.95 -1.81 -19.12
CA ILE A 178 -6.01 -2.61 -17.89
C ILE A 178 -7.15 -3.62 -17.99
N ARG A 179 -6.90 -4.83 -17.54
CA ARG A 179 -7.89 -5.88 -17.31
C ARG A 179 -7.73 -6.45 -15.91
N PHE A 180 -8.83 -6.59 -15.18
CA PHE A 180 -8.81 -7.21 -13.86
C PHE A 180 -9.30 -8.66 -13.91
N VAL A 181 -8.61 -9.53 -13.15
CA VAL A 181 -9.06 -10.91 -12.87
C VAL A 181 -9.25 -11.01 -11.36
N LEU A 182 -10.51 -11.10 -10.92
CA LEU A 182 -10.90 -11.08 -9.52
C LEU A 182 -11.05 -12.53 -9.03
N ILE A 183 -10.09 -13.00 -8.22
CA ILE A 183 -9.99 -14.40 -7.79
C ILE A 183 -10.29 -14.47 -6.30
N SER A 184 -11.47 -14.96 -5.94
CA SER A 184 -11.90 -15.01 -4.54
C SER A 184 -13.01 -16.04 -4.32
N PRO A 185 -13.16 -16.56 -3.07
CA PRO A 185 -14.37 -17.23 -2.67
C PRO A 185 -15.57 -16.31 -2.86
N VAL A 186 -16.76 -16.90 -2.96
CA VAL A 186 -18.00 -16.13 -3.21
C VAL A 186 -18.26 -15.09 -2.10
N GLU A 187 -17.90 -15.42 -0.85
CA GLU A 187 -18.09 -14.61 0.33
C GLU A 187 -17.10 -13.42 0.43
N LEU A 188 -15.95 -13.52 -0.25
CA LEU A 188 -14.86 -12.55 -0.21
C LEU A 188 -14.70 -11.76 -1.53
N LYS A 189 -15.75 -11.71 -2.35
CA LYS A 189 -15.77 -10.96 -3.60
C LYS A 189 -15.55 -9.46 -3.39
N LEU A 190 -14.93 -8.84 -4.38
CA LEU A 190 -14.76 -7.38 -4.43
C LEU A 190 -16.11 -6.67 -4.23
N PRO A 191 -16.19 -5.69 -3.30
CA PRO A 191 -17.42 -4.97 -3.01
C PRO A 191 -18.04 -4.33 -4.26
N ARG A 192 -19.38 -4.29 -4.29
CA ARG A 192 -20.12 -3.77 -5.43
C ARG A 192 -19.73 -2.32 -5.74
N TYR A 193 -19.61 -1.48 -4.70
CA TYR A 193 -19.27 -0.06 -4.88
C TYR A 193 -17.89 0.14 -5.52
N VAL A 194 -16.86 -0.61 -5.12
CA VAL A 194 -15.52 -0.56 -5.73
C VAL A 194 -15.57 -0.98 -7.20
N LYS A 195 -16.28 -2.08 -7.47
CA LYS A 195 -16.42 -2.61 -8.82
C LYS A 195 -17.17 -1.65 -9.74
N GLU A 196 -18.26 -1.04 -9.27
CA GLU A 196 -19.03 -0.08 -10.06
C GLU A 196 -18.22 1.20 -10.28
N GLN A 197 -17.65 1.79 -9.22
CA GLN A 197 -16.97 3.07 -9.28
C GLN A 197 -15.71 3.03 -10.15
N TYR A 198 -14.88 2.00 -10.02
CA TYR A 198 -13.54 2.00 -10.63
C TYR A 198 -13.40 1.08 -11.83
N ILE A 199 -14.22 0.04 -11.96
CA ILE A 199 -14.11 -0.91 -13.06
C ILE A 199 -15.20 -0.65 -14.09
N LYS A 200 -16.48 -0.76 -13.70
CA LYS A 200 -17.59 -0.69 -14.65
C LYS A 200 -17.79 0.70 -15.24
N ASN A 201 -17.77 1.75 -14.40
CA ASN A 201 -17.97 3.13 -14.87
C ASN A 201 -16.85 3.60 -15.79
N ASN A 202 -15.65 3.00 -15.69
CA ASN A 202 -14.52 3.26 -16.57
C ASN A 202 -14.44 2.28 -17.77
N GLY A 203 -15.41 1.39 -17.95
CA GLY A 203 -15.44 0.44 -19.05
C GLY A 203 -14.30 -0.60 -19.04
N ILE A 204 -13.68 -0.84 -17.88
CA ILE A 204 -12.53 -1.74 -17.78
C ILE A 204 -13.01 -3.20 -17.82
N PRO A 205 -12.44 -4.03 -18.71
CA PRO A 205 -12.78 -5.45 -18.77
C PRO A 205 -12.33 -6.15 -17.48
N TYR A 206 -13.20 -7.03 -16.98
CA TYR A 206 -12.87 -7.88 -15.83
C TYR A 206 -13.51 -9.25 -15.92
N THR A 207 -12.87 -10.23 -15.29
CA THR A 207 -13.42 -11.58 -15.07
C THR A 207 -13.43 -11.88 -13.56
N GLN A 208 -14.29 -12.81 -13.15
CA GLN A 208 -14.33 -13.34 -11.80
C GLN A 208 -14.09 -14.84 -11.85
N SER A 209 -13.22 -15.33 -10.98
CA SER A 209 -12.91 -16.77 -10.87
C SER A 209 -12.85 -17.19 -9.41
N THR A 210 -13.11 -18.45 -9.16
CA THR A 210 -12.82 -19.13 -7.89
C THR A 210 -11.57 -20.02 -7.98
N SER A 211 -11.01 -20.20 -9.19
CA SER A 211 -9.79 -20.97 -9.46
C SER A 211 -8.66 -20.02 -9.86
N LEU A 212 -7.55 -20.09 -9.12
CA LEU A 212 -6.34 -19.34 -9.44
C LEU A 212 -5.61 -19.98 -10.62
N GLU A 213 -5.60 -21.31 -10.68
CA GLU A 213 -4.87 -22.10 -11.67
C GLU A 213 -5.40 -21.85 -13.08
N ASP A 214 -6.72 -21.73 -13.24
CA ASP A 214 -7.36 -21.57 -14.56
C ASP A 214 -7.00 -20.23 -15.22
N VAL A 215 -6.75 -19.19 -14.42
CA VAL A 215 -6.48 -17.84 -14.92
C VAL A 215 -4.99 -17.47 -14.89
N MET A 216 -4.16 -18.29 -14.28
CA MET A 216 -2.73 -18.03 -14.11
C MET A 216 -1.99 -17.69 -15.42
N PRO A 217 -2.24 -18.37 -16.57
CA PRO A 217 -1.55 -18.08 -17.82
C PRO A 217 -1.82 -16.68 -18.40
N GLU A 218 -2.90 -16.03 -17.97
CA GLU A 218 -3.29 -14.71 -18.49
C GLU A 218 -2.59 -13.56 -17.75
N LEU A 219 -2.14 -13.78 -16.51
CA LEU A 219 -1.74 -12.72 -15.59
C LEU A 219 -0.37 -12.14 -15.93
N ASP A 220 -0.27 -10.82 -15.91
CA ASP A 220 0.98 -10.06 -15.88
C ASP A 220 1.40 -9.76 -14.45
N ILE A 221 0.41 -9.56 -13.58
CA ILE A 221 0.58 -9.29 -12.15
C ILE A 221 -0.36 -10.21 -11.38
N LEU A 222 0.15 -10.84 -10.34
CA LEU A 222 -0.63 -11.56 -9.33
C LEU A 222 -0.46 -10.87 -7.97
N TYR A 223 -1.51 -10.20 -7.51
CA TYR A 223 -1.56 -9.58 -6.19
C TYR A 223 -2.27 -10.52 -5.21
N MET A 224 -1.48 -11.16 -4.36
CA MET A 224 -2.00 -12.07 -3.33
C MET A 224 -2.35 -11.30 -2.06
N THR A 225 -3.44 -11.69 -1.40
CA THR A 225 -3.83 -11.16 -0.10
C THR A 225 -4.17 -12.29 0.86
N ARG A 226 -3.87 -12.10 2.15
CA ARG A 226 -4.33 -13.01 3.19
C ARG A 226 -5.81 -12.81 3.51
N VAL A 227 -6.46 -13.84 3.99
CA VAL A 227 -7.78 -13.74 4.61
C VAL A 227 -7.60 -13.11 6.00
N GLN A 228 -8.27 -11.97 6.25
CA GLN A 228 -8.05 -11.15 7.45
C GLN A 228 -8.93 -11.63 8.61
N ARG A 229 -8.40 -12.47 9.53
CA ARG A 229 -9.12 -12.99 10.69
C ARG A 229 -9.84 -11.90 11.49
N GLU A 230 -9.18 -10.78 11.68
CA GLU A 230 -9.67 -9.62 12.43
C GLU A 230 -10.93 -8.95 11.85
N ARG A 231 -11.38 -9.36 10.67
CA ARG A 231 -12.59 -8.86 9.98
C ARG A 231 -13.78 -9.80 10.03
N PHE A 232 -13.61 -10.99 10.59
CA PHE A 232 -14.67 -11.97 10.70
C PHE A 232 -15.33 -11.89 12.08
N PHE A 233 -16.67 -11.88 12.09
CA PHE A 233 -17.45 -11.99 13.32
C PHE A 233 -17.52 -13.41 13.84
N ASN A 234 -17.46 -14.41 12.92
CA ASN A 234 -17.52 -15.85 13.24
C ASN A 234 -16.18 -16.50 12.88
N GLU A 235 -15.59 -17.20 13.84
CA GLU A 235 -14.33 -17.92 13.65
C GLU A 235 -14.48 -19.10 12.69
N GLU A 236 -15.64 -19.76 12.63
CA GLU A 236 -15.90 -20.87 11.71
C GLU A 236 -15.80 -20.42 10.25
N ASP A 237 -16.32 -19.24 9.90
CA ASP A 237 -16.22 -18.69 8.57
C ASP A 237 -14.78 -18.38 8.19
N TYR A 238 -13.99 -17.84 9.13
CA TYR A 238 -12.57 -17.63 8.92
C TYR A 238 -11.84 -18.95 8.68
N LEU A 239 -12.05 -19.96 9.52
CA LEU A 239 -11.38 -21.27 9.41
C LEU A 239 -11.70 -21.95 8.07
N ARG A 240 -12.93 -21.80 7.57
CA ARG A 240 -13.36 -22.34 6.28
C ARG A 240 -12.68 -21.64 5.09
N LEU A 241 -12.38 -20.35 5.20
CA LEU A 241 -11.91 -19.52 4.09
C LEU A 241 -10.40 -19.23 4.12
N LYS A 242 -9.74 -19.35 5.27
CA LYS A 242 -8.33 -18.95 5.45
C LYS A 242 -7.35 -19.61 4.47
N ASP A 243 -7.63 -20.85 4.07
CA ASP A 243 -6.76 -21.66 3.22
C ASP A 243 -7.30 -21.78 1.77
N SER A 244 -8.24 -20.91 1.38
CA SER A 244 -8.86 -20.96 0.04
C SER A 244 -7.86 -20.85 -1.10
N TYR A 245 -6.78 -20.09 -0.90
CA TYR A 245 -5.73 -19.94 -1.89
C TYR A 245 -4.36 -20.04 -1.21
N ILE A 246 -3.58 -21.04 -1.62
CA ILE A 246 -2.18 -21.20 -1.25
C ILE A 246 -1.38 -21.24 -2.54
N LEU A 247 -0.56 -20.24 -2.77
CA LEU A 247 0.33 -20.19 -3.93
C LEU A 247 1.53 -21.10 -3.68
N THR A 248 1.75 -22.05 -4.56
CA THR A 248 2.89 -22.99 -4.54
C THR A 248 3.66 -22.96 -5.86
N PRO A 249 4.90 -23.48 -5.93
CA PRO A 249 5.65 -23.57 -7.19
C PRO A 249 4.91 -24.33 -8.28
N GLU A 250 4.11 -25.36 -7.92
CA GLU A 250 3.34 -26.16 -8.88
C GLU A 250 2.30 -25.30 -9.60
N LYS A 251 1.63 -24.41 -8.88
CA LYS A 251 0.62 -23.49 -9.44
C LYS A 251 1.22 -22.45 -10.38
N LEU A 252 2.53 -22.18 -10.25
CA LEU A 252 3.25 -21.25 -11.10
C LEU A 252 3.78 -21.84 -12.41
N ARG A 253 3.59 -23.18 -12.66
CA ARG A 253 4.12 -23.84 -13.85
C ARG A 253 3.59 -23.26 -15.16
N ASN A 254 2.32 -22.87 -15.18
CA ASN A 254 1.65 -22.31 -16.36
C ASN A 254 1.65 -20.77 -16.37
N ALA A 255 2.27 -20.13 -15.40
CA ALA A 255 2.34 -18.67 -15.34
C ALA A 255 3.32 -18.12 -16.38
N LYS A 256 3.11 -16.87 -16.81
CA LYS A 256 4.06 -16.15 -17.66
C LYS A 256 5.44 -16.11 -17.00
N LYS A 257 6.49 -16.13 -17.80
CA LYS A 257 7.88 -16.05 -17.31
C LYS A 257 8.18 -14.73 -16.60
N ASP A 258 7.50 -13.67 -17.02
CA ASP A 258 7.61 -12.31 -16.49
C ASP A 258 6.47 -11.94 -15.55
N LEU A 259 5.71 -12.93 -15.03
CA LEU A 259 4.70 -12.67 -14.00
C LEU A 259 5.34 -11.94 -12.81
N CYS A 260 4.67 -10.90 -12.30
CA CYS A 260 5.10 -10.20 -11.09
C CYS A 260 4.15 -10.56 -9.93
N ILE A 261 4.67 -11.26 -8.92
CA ILE A 261 3.90 -11.69 -7.75
C ILE A 261 4.09 -10.68 -6.62
N LEU A 262 3.02 -10.02 -6.23
CA LEU A 262 2.96 -9.00 -5.19
C LEU A 262 2.18 -9.49 -3.97
N HIS A 263 2.53 -8.96 -2.80
CA HIS A 263 1.82 -9.18 -1.55
C HIS A 263 2.07 -8.03 -0.58
N PRO A 264 1.05 -7.40 0.05
CA PRO A 264 1.25 -6.27 0.97
C PRO A 264 1.89 -6.68 2.30
N LEU A 265 2.01 -7.98 2.58
CA LEU A 265 2.49 -8.56 3.83
C LEU A 265 1.71 -8.08 5.09
N PRO A 266 1.68 -8.83 6.20
CA PRO A 266 2.34 -10.12 6.39
C PRO A 266 1.63 -11.24 5.64
N ARG A 267 2.37 -12.20 5.11
CA ARG A 267 1.80 -13.48 4.70
C ARG A 267 1.71 -14.41 5.91
N VAL A 268 0.76 -15.33 5.88
CA VAL A 268 0.64 -16.42 6.86
C VAL A 268 0.93 -17.75 6.16
N ASN A 269 0.02 -18.21 5.31
CA ASN A 269 0.14 -19.46 4.57
C ASN A 269 -0.30 -19.34 3.09
N GLU A 270 -0.84 -18.19 2.69
CA GLU A 270 -1.36 -17.97 1.33
C GLU A 270 -0.27 -17.92 0.25
N ILE A 271 1.00 -17.81 0.62
CA ILE A 271 2.15 -18.04 -0.26
C ILE A 271 3.11 -18.99 0.47
N SER A 272 3.37 -20.14 -0.13
CA SER A 272 4.36 -21.10 0.37
C SER A 272 5.76 -20.48 0.39
N VAL A 273 6.56 -20.78 1.41
CA VAL A 273 7.96 -20.35 1.50
C VAL A 273 8.78 -20.81 0.30
N ALA A 274 8.42 -21.96 -0.29
CA ALA A 274 9.09 -22.48 -1.50
C ALA A 274 8.95 -21.57 -2.73
N VAL A 275 8.04 -20.56 -2.71
CA VAL A 275 7.90 -19.56 -3.77
C VAL A 275 8.93 -18.42 -3.62
N ASP A 276 9.56 -18.26 -2.46
CA ASP A 276 10.49 -17.15 -2.21
C ASP A 276 11.70 -17.13 -3.15
N ASP A 277 12.14 -18.28 -3.62
CA ASP A 277 13.26 -18.43 -4.55
C ASP A 277 12.83 -18.31 -6.04
N ASP A 278 11.53 -18.18 -6.33
CA ASP A 278 11.05 -17.95 -7.69
C ASP A 278 11.37 -16.50 -8.11
N PRO A 279 12.02 -16.28 -9.26
CA PRO A 279 12.39 -14.95 -9.72
C PRO A 279 11.19 -14.00 -9.91
N ARG A 280 9.99 -14.54 -10.03
CA ARG A 280 8.72 -13.81 -10.15
C ARG A 280 8.17 -13.34 -8.79
N ALA A 281 8.72 -13.82 -7.66
CA ALA A 281 8.35 -13.42 -6.30
C ALA A 281 8.91 -12.02 -5.99
N CYS A 282 8.08 -10.99 -6.16
CA CYS A 282 8.50 -9.60 -6.01
C CYS A 282 8.15 -8.98 -4.66
N TYR A 283 7.44 -9.67 -3.76
CA TYR A 283 6.89 -9.11 -2.53
C TYR A 283 7.95 -8.65 -1.51
N PHE A 284 9.17 -9.19 -1.51
CA PHE A 284 10.26 -8.64 -0.69
C PHE A 284 10.95 -7.44 -1.36
N LYS A 285 11.09 -7.46 -2.69
CA LYS A 285 11.51 -6.26 -3.45
C LYS A 285 10.51 -5.12 -3.23
N GLN A 286 9.20 -5.44 -3.23
CA GLN A 286 8.11 -4.51 -2.94
C GLN A 286 8.30 -3.84 -1.57
N VAL A 287 8.71 -4.56 -0.52
CA VAL A 287 9.04 -3.96 0.78
C VAL A 287 10.17 -2.94 0.65
N GLN A 288 11.23 -3.28 -0.07
CA GLN A 288 12.36 -2.40 -0.30
C GLN A 288 11.96 -1.16 -1.11
N TYR A 289 11.20 -1.34 -2.18
CA TYR A 289 10.68 -0.23 -3.00
C TYR A 289 9.75 0.69 -2.21
N GLY A 290 9.04 0.14 -1.22
CA GLY A 290 8.23 0.93 -0.29
C GLY A 290 9.03 1.98 0.47
N LYS A 291 10.28 1.72 0.84
CA LYS A 291 11.17 2.72 1.43
C LYS A 291 11.45 3.86 0.44
N TYR A 292 11.83 3.53 -0.78
CA TYR A 292 12.24 4.53 -1.77
C TYR A 292 11.09 5.43 -2.23
N VAL A 293 9.90 4.88 -2.42
CA VAL A 293 8.74 5.72 -2.77
C VAL A 293 8.31 6.62 -1.60
N ARG A 294 8.51 6.19 -0.35
CA ARG A 294 8.29 7.05 0.83
C ARG A 294 9.35 8.14 0.94
N MET A 295 10.60 7.88 0.55
CA MET A 295 11.63 8.92 0.43
C MET A 295 11.20 9.98 -0.59
N ALA A 296 10.80 9.58 -1.80
CA ALA A 296 10.30 10.48 -2.83
C ALA A 296 9.07 11.28 -2.36
N LEU A 297 8.13 10.64 -1.67
CA LEU A 297 6.94 11.29 -1.12
C LEU A 297 7.29 12.32 -0.04
N ILE A 298 8.22 12.01 0.86
CA ILE A 298 8.69 12.94 1.91
C ILE A 298 9.30 14.18 1.26
N LEU A 299 10.20 14.01 0.29
CA LEU A 299 10.81 15.12 -0.44
C LEU A 299 9.76 16.00 -1.12
N LYS A 300 8.83 15.38 -1.85
CA LYS A 300 7.76 16.11 -2.56
C LYS A 300 6.88 16.92 -1.60
N LEU A 301 6.49 16.35 -0.47
CA LEU A 301 5.63 17.03 0.50
C LEU A 301 6.35 18.13 1.29
N LEU A 302 7.65 18.00 1.48
CA LEU A 302 8.50 19.04 2.08
C LEU A 302 8.92 20.12 1.06
N GLY A 303 8.64 19.95 -0.23
CA GLY A 303 9.07 20.85 -1.31
C GLY A 303 10.60 20.86 -1.51
N ILE A 304 11.24 19.72 -1.29
CA ILE A 304 12.71 19.52 -1.45
C ILE A 304 12.95 18.82 -2.80
N GLU A 305 13.77 19.46 -3.64
CA GLU A 305 14.21 18.96 -4.96
C GLU A 305 15.44 18.03 -4.87
#